data_53a98a2fe0420437cf77311a06507772
#
_entry.id   53a98a2fe0420437cf77311a06507772
#
_cell.length_a   1.000
_cell.length_b   1.000
_cell.length_c   1.000
_cell.angle_alpha   90.00
_cell.angle_beta   90.00
_cell.angle_gamma   90.00
#
_symmetry.space_group_name_H-M   'P 1'
#
loop_
_entity.id
_entity.type
_entity.pdbx_description
1 polymer ?
#
loop_
_entity_poly.entity_id
_entity_poly.type
_entity_poly.pdbx_seq_one_letter_code
_entity_poly.pdbx_strand_id
1 'polypeptide(L)'
;MLVAAFVVQAAFLPTNSAYASQITTRTLTLLAGDNNTLGINGGSLPGRLVRHKFTFTLPTAASIGAVQFQYCTTAADVGAATCVPPTGLDTTTGTLDGATVGLTGLTVVHDSANVFHVTRAPGATQALAANTAVTIQLNNITNPTDINKTFFVRIASFGTFDATGASTDKGTVAASTTNAIDLSGVMPESLVFCTGKTIGLTAGVPDCTTADLNAITFNQLFSPVDTASATSQMAASTNAGSGYSITVNGPTLTSGSNTILPMNVAATSTHGVSQFGLNLRANTTTTPGLPFGTDVAPVSNTTNYRAKPLAGYDTAETFKYIDGDPVADSSDGGTLGATDAQIYTVSYIANVPGSQPAGTYSTTLTYICTPTY
;
A
#
# COMPACT_ATOMS: atom_id res chain seq x y z
N MET A 1 -99.19 12.67 -36.78
CA MET A 1 -98.05 11.90 -37.36
C MET A 1 -96.79 12.42 -36.68
N LEU A 2 -96.35 11.69 -35.65
CA LEU A 2 -95.23 12.09 -34.81
C LEU A 2 -93.99 11.38 -35.35
N VAL A 3 -92.96 12.13 -35.81
CA VAL A 3 -91.69 11.57 -36.27
C VAL A 3 -90.72 11.63 -35.10
N ALA A 4 -90.34 10.49 -34.53
CA ALA A 4 -89.33 10.38 -33.50
C ALA A 4 -87.92 10.39 -34.16
N ALA A 5 -87.15 11.41 -33.89
CA ALA A 5 -85.69 11.45 -34.30
C ALA A 5 -84.86 10.73 -33.28
N PHE A 6 -84.22 9.59 -33.70
CA PHE A 6 -83.18 8.87 -32.95
C PHE A 6 -81.85 9.61 -33.09
N VAL A 7 -81.36 10.19 -32.01
CA VAL A 7 -80.00 10.74 -31.90
C VAL A 7 -79.10 9.61 -31.45
N VAL A 8 -78.25 9.10 -32.37
CA VAL A 8 -77.20 8.19 -32.03
C VAL A 8 -76.05 8.99 -31.46
N GLN A 9 -75.89 8.96 -30.12
CA GLN A 9 -74.68 9.48 -29.45
C GLN A 9 -73.51 8.44 -29.68
N ALA A 10 -72.60 8.81 -30.55
CA ALA A 10 -71.31 8.09 -30.65
C ALA A 10 -70.49 8.43 -29.38
N ALA A 11 -70.40 7.43 -28.49
CA ALA A 11 -69.48 7.51 -27.35
C ALA A 11 -68.07 7.50 -27.90
N PHE A 12 -67.40 8.64 -27.92
CA PHE A 12 -65.95 8.74 -28.02
C PHE A 12 -65.34 8.13 -26.75
N LEU A 13 -64.96 6.85 -26.77
CA LEU A 13 -64.08 6.29 -25.76
C LEU A 13 -62.73 6.95 -25.95
N PRO A 14 -62.16 7.59 -24.91
CA PRO A 14 -60.82 8.08 -25.00
C PRO A 14 -59.90 6.87 -25.21
N THR A 15 -59.20 6.82 -26.34
CA THR A 15 -58.11 5.89 -26.52
C THR A 15 -57.03 6.27 -25.51
N ASN A 16 -57.02 5.57 -24.37
CA ASN A 16 -55.95 5.67 -23.44
C ASN A 16 -54.67 5.25 -24.17
N SER A 17 -53.89 6.19 -24.65
CA SER A 17 -52.51 5.91 -25.08
C SER A 17 -51.80 5.36 -23.87
N ALA A 18 -51.54 4.07 -23.84
CA ALA A 18 -50.77 3.45 -22.82
C ALA A 18 -49.33 4.01 -22.93
N TYR A 19 -49.02 5.01 -22.11
CA TYR A 19 -47.64 5.52 -21.97
C TYR A 19 -46.84 4.46 -21.23
N ALA A 20 -45.62 4.16 -21.74
CA ALA A 20 -44.69 3.29 -21.05
C ALA A 20 -44.42 3.80 -19.64
N SER A 21 -44.42 2.92 -18.65
CA SER A 21 -44.17 3.30 -17.27
C SER A 21 -42.69 3.64 -17.05
N GLN A 22 -42.43 4.50 -16.07
CA GLN A 22 -41.07 4.94 -15.75
C GLN A 22 -40.33 3.84 -15.01
N ILE A 23 -39.22 3.31 -15.59
CA ILE A 23 -38.28 2.44 -14.88
C ILE A 23 -37.71 3.14 -13.65
N THR A 24 -37.77 2.52 -12.49
CA THR A 24 -37.36 3.09 -11.21
C THR A 24 -36.05 2.45 -10.68
N THR A 25 -35.48 3.01 -9.62
CA THR A 25 -34.26 2.51 -8.94
C THR A 25 -33.15 2.09 -9.90
N ARG A 26 -32.96 2.85 -10.96
CA ARG A 26 -32.07 2.51 -12.07
C ARG A 26 -30.66 3.07 -11.87
N THR A 27 -29.64 2.24 -12.10
CA THR A 27 -28.22 2.61 -12.02
C THR A 27 -27.45 1.99 -13.17
N LEU A 28 -26.37 2.65 -13.57
CA LEU A 28 -25.29 2.11 -14.39
C LEU A 28 -23.99 2.19 -13.59
N THR A 29 -23.36 1.06 -13.35
CA THR A 29 -22.05 0.97 -12.73
C THR A 29 -21.02 0.56 -13.78
N LEU A 30 -19.98 1.39 -13.93
CA LEU A 30 -18.82 1.09 -14.78
C LEU A 30 -17.79 0.33 -13.95
N LEU A 31 -17.50 -0.92 -14.34
CA LEU A 31 -16.60 -1.82 -13.62
C LEU A 31 -15.30 -1.99 -14.40
N ALA A 32 -14.17 -2.04 -13.72
CA ALA A 32 -12.87 -2.22 -14.33
C ALA A 32 -12.72 -3.62 -14.96
N GLY A 33 -12.01 -3.70 -16.08
CA GLY A 33 -11.59 -4.94 -16.75
C GLY A 33 -12.71 -5.73 -17.42
N ASP A 34 -12.30 -6.67 -18.23
CA ASP A 34 -13.09 -7.78 -18.70
C ASP A 34 -12.90 -8.99 -17.74
N ASN A 35 -13.82 -9.92 -17.71
CA ASN A 35 -13.70 -11.20 -16.99
C ASN A 35 -13.28 -11.13 -15.52
N ASN A 36 -13.77 -10.14 -14.77
CA ASN A 36 -13.55 -10.06 -13.33
C ASN A 36 -12.09 -9.84 -12.87
N THR A 37 -11.18 -9.56 -13.77
CA THR A 37 -9.84 -9.12 -13.41
C THR A 37 -9.95 -7.71 -12.83
N LEU A 38 -9.55 -7.52 -11.57
CA LEU A 38 -9.36 -6.20 -10.97
C LEU A 38 -8.27 -5.50 -11.78
N GLY A 39 -8.66 -4.89 -12.89
CA GLY A 39 -7.74 -4.30 -13.84
C GLY A 39 -7.20 -2.98 -13.32
N ILE A 40 -6.00 -2.66 -13.74
CA ILE A 40 -5.30 -1.40 -13.61
C ILE A 40 -6.11 -0.24 -14.21
N ASN A 41 -7.16 -0.54 -14.97
CA ASN A 41 -8.00 0.41 -15.69
C ASN A 41 -9.31 0.60 -14.94
N GLY A 42 -9.49 1.75 -14.31
CA GLY A 42 -10.77 2.10 -13.67
C GLY A 42 -11.93 2.00 -14.66
N GLY A 43 -13.08 1.55 -14.19
CA GLY A 43 -14.25 1.35 -15.04
C GLY A 43 -14.75 2.59 -15.79
N SER A 44 -14.34 3.79 -15.36
CA SER A 44 -14.70 5.07 -15.98
C SER A 44 -13.64 5.62 -16.95
N LEU A 45 -12.51 4.93 -17.16
CA LEU A 45 -11.46 5.42 -18.07
C LEU A 45 -11.93 5.50 -19.51
N PRO A 46 -11.63 6.60 -20.22
CA PRO A 46 -12.02 6.82 -21.61
C PRO A 46 -11.38 5.80 -22.57
N GLY A 47 -12.15 5.30 -23.53
CA GLY A 47 -11.67 4.39 -24.57
C GLY A 47 -11.18 3.03 -24.08
N ARG A 48 -11.43 2.66 -22.83
CA ARG A 48 -11.03 1.37 -22.26
C ARG A 48 -12.13 0.33 -22.35
N LEU A 49 -11.68 -0.92 -22.48
CA LEU A 49 -12.56 -2.08 -22.43
C LEU A 49 -12.95 -2.33 -20.96
N VAL A 50 -14.24 -2.32 -20.67
CA VAL A 50 -14.80 -2.33 -19.32
C VAL A 50 -16.07 -3.17 -19.27
N ARG A 51 -16.65 -3.28 -18.07
CA ARG A 51 -17.96 -3.92 -17.87
C ARG A 51 -18.99 -2.87 -17.48
N HIS A 52 -20.17 -2.95 -18.08
CA HIS A 52 -21.31 -2.12 -17.75
C HIS A 52 -22.38 -2.93 -17.03
N LYS A 53 -22.62 -2.63 -15.76
CA LYS A 53 -23.64 -3.27 -14.94
C LYS A 53 -24.85 -2.35 -14.78
N PHE A 54 -25.98 -2.79 -15.30
CA PHE A 54 -27.27 -2.13 -15.16
C PHE A 54 -28.06 -2.80 -14.03
N THR A 55 -28.60 -2.00 -13.11
CA THR A 55 -29.54 -2.47 -12.11
C THR A 55 -30.73 -1.55 -12.13
N PHE A 56 -31.95 -2.08 -12.28
CA PHE A 56 -33.17 -1.29 -12.39
C PHE A 56 -34.40 -2.11 -11.98
N THR A 57 -35.52 -1.44 -11.75
CA THR A 57 -36.80 -2.08 -11.43
C THR A 57 -37.82 -1.80 -12.55
N LEU A 58 -38.40 -2.85 -13.10
CA LEU A 58 -39.49 -2.79 -14.07
C LEU A 58 -40.81 -2.67 -13.31
N PRO A 59 -41.50 -1.52 -13.39
CA PRO A 59 -42.70 -1.25 -12.56
C PRO A 59 -43.94 -2.00 -13.06
N THR A 60 -43.99 -2.38 -14.34
CA THR A 60 -45.18 -2.94 -14.95
C THR A 60 -45.18 -4.47 -14.90
N ALA A 61 -46.28 -5.08 -14.44
CA ALA A 61 -46.47 -6.54 -14.61
C ALA A 61 -46.71 -6.84 -16.08
N ALA A 62 -45.77 -7.51 -16.74
CA ALA A 62 -45.85 -7.79 -18.18
C ALA A 62 -45.02 -9.00 -18.57
N SER A 63 -45.30 -9.54 -19.75
CA SER A 63 -44.45 -10.55 -20.38
C SER A 63 -43.37 -9.82 -21.18
N ILE A 64 -42.10 -10.00 -20.78
CA ILE A 64 -40.95 -9.35 -21.41
C ILE A 64 -40.22 -10.34 -22.33
N GLY A 65 -39.99 -9.94 -23.58
CA GLY A 65 -39.20 -10.63 -24.57
C GLY A 65 -37.80 -10.04 -24.76
N ALA A 66 -37.68 -8.72 -24.68
CA ALA A 66 -36.39 -8.05 -24.83
C ALA A 66 -36.29 -6.76 -23.93
N VAL A 67 -35.03 -6.38 -23.66
CA VAL A 67 -34.69 -5.07 -23.07
C VAL A 67 -33.60 -4.42 -23.91
N GLN A 68 -33.88 -3.22 -24.43
CA GLN A 68 -32.96 -2.45 -25.28
C GLN A 68 -32.19 -1.42 -24.43
N PHE A 69 -30.94 -1.23 -24.81
CA PHE A 69 -30.02 -0.25 -24.25
C PHE A 69 -29.45 0.62 -25.39
N GLN A 70 -29.72 1.92 -25.35
CA GLN A 70 -29.29 2.87 -26.37
C GLN A 70 -28.41 3.95 -25.70
N TYR A 71 -27.14 4.00 -26.09
CA TYR A 71 -26.17 4.98 -25.57
C TYR A 71 -26.24 6.26 -26.36
N CYS A 72 -26.42 7.39 -25.66
CA CYS A 72 -26.61 8.71 -26.26
C CYS A 72 -25.84 9.79 -25.47
N THR A 73 -25.54 10.89 -26.14
CA THR A 73 -24.95 12.08 -25.48
C THR A 73 -26.01 12.92 -24.73
N THR A 74 -27.29 12.63 -24.89
CA THR A 74 -28.40 13.38 -24.27
C THR A 74 -29.37 12.44 -23.55
N ALA A 75 -29.87 12.90 -22.40
CA ALA A 75 -30.92 12.21 -21.68
C ALA A 75 -32.27 12.31 -22.43
N ALA A 76 -32.89 11.17 -22.67
CA ALA A 76 -34.28 11.08 -23.14
C ALA A 76 -34.74 9.63 -22.99
N ASP A 77 -36.02 9.35 -23.19
CA ASP A 77 -36.50 7.99 -23.37
C ASP A 77 -36.23 7.48 -24.77
N VAL A 78 -36.23 6.16 -24.93
CA VAL A 78 -36.08 5.52 -26.25
C VAL A 78 -37.18 6.04 -27.19
N GLY A 79 -36.79 6.55 -28.37
CA GLY A 79 -37.68 7.10 -29.36
C GLY A 79 -38.21 8.54 -29.09
N ALA A 80 -37.93 9.15 -27.94
CA ALA A 80 -38.41 10.48 -27.60
C ALA A 80 -37.58 11.62 -28.22
N ALA A 81 -36.30 11.41 -28.49
CA ALA A 81 -35.39 12.38 -29.10
C ALA A 81 -34.29 11.68 -29.90
N THR A 82 -33.71 12.40 -30.86
CA THR A 82 -32.55 11.91 -31.61
C THR A 82 -31.42 11.48 -30.66
N CYS A 83 -30.88 10.29 -30.87
CA CYS A 83 -29.75 9.80 -30.13
C CYS A 83 -28.46 10.06 -30.92
N VAL A 84 -27.58 10.89 -30.38
CA VAL A 84 -26.22 11.04 -30.90
C VAL A 84 -25.32 10.09 -30.12
N PRO A 85 -24.64 9.14 -30.78
CA PRO A 85 -23.76 8.21 -30.11
C PRO A 85 -22.60 8.92 -29.39
N PRO A 86 -22.19 8.48 -28.19
CA PRO A 86 -20.96 8.98 -27.58
C PRO A 86 -19.74 8.59 -28.44
N THR A 87 -18.78 9.52 -28.58
CA THR A 87 -17.60 9.34 -29.43
C THR A 87 -16.76 8.14 -28.96
N GLY A 88 -16.41 7.24 -29.87
CA GLY A 88 -15.55 6.07 -29.59
C GLY A 88 -16.17 4.99 -28.72
N LEU A 89 -17.43 5.11 -28.31
CA LEU A 89 -18.16 4.02 -27.68
C LEU A 89 -18.32 2.85 -28.65
N ASP A 90 -18.07 1.64 -28.18
CA ASP A 90 -18.36 0.43 -28.94
C ASP A 90 -18.95 -0.66 -28.02
N THR A 91 -20.16 -1.11 -28.36
CA THR A 91 -20.85 -2.21 -27.68
C THR A 91 -20.87 -3.49 -28.52
N THR A 92 -20.32 -3.49 -29.73
CA THR A 92 -20.45 -4.62 -30.67
C THR A 92 -19.71 -5.89 -30.25
N THR A 93 -18.69 -5.75 -29.37
CA THR A 93 -17.97 -6.88 -28.79
C THR A 93 -18.52 -7.28 -27.40
N GLY A 94 -19.58 -6.63 -26.98
CA GLY A 94 -20.18 -6.86 -25.67
C GLY A 94 -20.72 -8.28 -25.51
N THR A 95 -20.44 -8.91 -24.39
CA THR A 95 -20.97 -10.25 -24.06
C THR A 95 -21.76 -10.19 -22.76
N LEU A 96 -22.83 -10.96 -22.68
CA LEU A 96 -23.64 -11.01 -21.47
C LEU A 96 -22.88 -11.79 -20.38
N ASP A 97 -22.79 -11.20 -19.20
CA ASP A 97 -22.33 -11.92 -18.00
C ASP A 97 -23.44 -12.88 -17.54
N GLY A 98 -23.05 -14.08 -17.12
CA GLY A 98 -24.00 -15.12 -16.67
C GLY A 98 -24.78 -14.75 -15.39
N ALA A 99 -24.41 -13.68 -14.69
CA ALA A 99 -25.04 -13.24 -13.44
C ALA A 99 -26.24 -12.27 -13.65
N THR A 100 -27.17 -12.62 -14.55
CA THR A 100 -28.43 -11.85 -14.72
C THR A 100 -29.39 -12.16 -13.57
N VAL A 101 -30.11 -11.13 -13.11
CA VAL A 101 -31.14 -11.24 -12.07
C VAL A 101 -32.46 -10.72 -12.63
N GLY A 102 -33.57 -11.36 -12.28
CA GLY A 102 -34.92 -10.98 -12.68
C GLY A 102 -35.34 -11.43 -14.07
N LEU A 103 -34.43 -11.45 -15.03
CA LEU A 103 -34.61 -11.99 -16.37
C LEU A 103 -33.64 -13.13 -16.66
N THR A 104 -34.09 -14.22 -17.27
CA THR A 104 -33.30 -15.42 -17.51
C THR A 104 -33.34 -15.84 -18.98
N GLY A 105 -32.38 -16.68 -19.42
CA GLY A 105 -32.32 -17.19 -20.79
C GLY A 105 -32.10 -16.10 -21.84
N LEU A 106 -31.34 -15.07 -21.48
CA LEU A 106 -31.05 -13.94 -22.34
C LEU A 106 -29.83 -14.22 -23.24
N THR A 107 -29.85 -13.64 -24.41
CA THR A 107 -28.71 -13.49 -25.33
C THR A 107 -28.59 -12.02 -25.72
N VAL A 108 -27.39 -11.59 -26.08
CA VAL A 108 -27.13 -10.22 -26.55
C VAL A 108 -27.28 -10.20 -28.08
N VAL A 109 -27.93 -9.15 -28.60
CA VAL A 109 -28.00 -8.83 -30.02
C VAL A 109 -27.50 -7.38 -30.18
N HIS A 110 -26.49 -7.20 -31.05
CA HIS A 110 -25.90 -5.88 -31.32
C HIS A 110 -26.58 -5.27 -32.56
N ASP A 111 -27.32 -4.17 -32.32
CA ASP A 111 -28.01 -3.43 -33.37
C ASP A 111 -27.09 -2.43 -34.06
N SER A 112 -26.19 -1.82 -33.29
CA SER A 112 -25.15 -0.89 -33.75
C SER A 112 -24.07 -0.71 -32.68
N ALA A 113 -23.04 0.10 -32.94
CA ALA A 113 -21.98 0.42 -31.95
C ALA A 113 -22.51 1.04 -30.63
N ASN A 114 -23.67 1.66 -30.66
CA ASN A 114 -24.27 2.33 -29.50
C ASN A 114 -25.65 1.79 -29.10
N VAL A 115 -26.12 0.74 -29.73
CA VAL A 115 -27.42 0.11 -29.43
C VAL A 115 -27.26 -1.40 -29.42
N PHE A 116 -27.74 -2.01 -28.37
CA PHE A 116 -27.91 -3.45 -28.27
C PHE A 116 -29.22 -3.77 -27.53
N HIS A 117 -29.72 -4.95 -27.69
CA HIS A 117 -30.76 -5.47 -26.82
C HIS A 117 -30.39 -6.87 -26.30
N VAL A 118 -30.86 -7.16 -25.09
CA VAL A 118 -30.84 -8.51 -24.57
C VAL A 118 -32.20 -9.12 -24.80
N THR A 119 -32.20 -10.33 -25.37
CA THR A 119 -33.42 -10.98 -25.82
C THR A 119 -33.51 -12.42 -25.39
N ARG A 120 -34.69 -12.93 -25.27
CA ARG A 120 -34.99 -14.37 -25.16
C ARG A 120 -35.09 -15.01 -26.51
N ALA A 121 -35.06 -16.34 -26.56
CA ALA A 121 -35.27 -17.06 -27.82
C ALA A 121 -36.57 -16.62 -28.52
N PRO A 122 -36.60 -16.63 -29.88
CA PRO A 122 -37.79 -16.24 -30.64
C PRO A 122 -39.08 -16.92 -30.14
N GLY A 123 -40.09 -16.12 -29.87
CA GLY A 123 -41.38 -16.58 -29.32
C GLY A 123 -41.38 -16.82 -27.80
N ALA A 124 -40.25 -16.72 -27.12
CA ALA A 124 -40.16 -16.87 -25.66
C ALA A 124 -40.26 -15.51 -24.97
N THR A 125 -41.19 -15.37 -24.03
CA THR A 125 -41.29 -14.25 -23.12
C THR A 125 -41.25 -14.74 -21.69
N GLN A 126 -40.91 -13.84 -20.76
CA GLN A 126 -40.98 -14.13 -19.33
C GLN A 126 -42.01 -13.19 -18.69
N ALA A 127 -43.03 -13.79 -18.09
CA ALA A 127 -43.96 -13.04 -17.27
C ALA A 127 -43.28 -12.53 -16.02
N LEU A 128 -43.30 -11.23 -15.80
CA LEU A 128 -42.75 -10.57 -14.63
C LEU A 128 -43.86 -9.94 -13.80
N ALA A 129 -43.72 -10.02 -12.51
CA ALA A 129 -44.56 -9.27 -11.57
C ALA A 129 -44.22 -7.77 -11.63
N ALA A 130 -45.13 -6.90 -11.22
CA ALA A 130 -44.83 -5.51 -11.05
C ALA A 130 -43.70 -5.32 -10.03
N ASN A 131 -42.86 -4.31 -10.27
CA ASN A 131 -41.68 -3.99 -9.43
C ASN A 131 -40.63 -5.08 -9.38
N THR A 132 -40.47 -5.83 -10.48
CA THR A 132 -39.39 -6.81 -10.57
C THR A 132 -38.02 -6.12 -10.72
N ALA A 133 -37.11 -6.41 -9.79
CA ALA A 133 -35.72 -5.98 -9.88
C ALA A 133 -34.96 -6.77 -10.94
N VAL A 134 -34.22 -6.07 -11.80
CA VAL A 134 -33.43 -6.65 -12.91
C VAL A 134 -31.99 -6.20 -12.80
N THR A 135 -31.07 -7.14 -12.96
CA THR A 135 -29.63 -6.85 -13.15
C THR A 135 -29.14 -7.49 -14.45
N ILE A 136 -28.52 -6.67 -15.29
CA ILE A 136 -27.90 -7.09 -16.56
C ILE A 136 -26.50 -6.52 -16.57
N GLN A 137 -25.49 -7.38 -16.74
CA GLN A 137 -24.09 -6.96 -16.86
C GLN A 137 -23.56 -7.39 -18.24
N LEU A 138 -22.88 -6.45 -18.88
CA LEU A 138 -22.16 -6.68 -20.12
C LEU A 138 -20.68 -6.54 -19.88
N ASN A 139 -19.94 -7.51 -20.38
CA ASN A 139 -18.48 -7.50 -20.46
C ASN A 139 -18.06 -6.94 -21.82
N ASN A 140 -16.80 -6.53 -21.96
CA ASN A 140 -16.20 -6.12 -23.24
C ASN A 140 -16.88 -4.93 -23.92
N ILE A 141 -17.28 -3.92 -23.15
CA ILE A 141 -17.78 -2.65 -23.68
C ILE A 141 -16.61 -1.66 -23.74
N THR A 142 -16.38 -1.05 -24.90
CA THR A 142 -15.42 0.07 -25.00
C THR A 142 -16.11 1.36 -24.58
N ASN A 143 -15.59 2.00 -23.54
CA ASN A 143 -16.09 3.30 -23.06
C ASN A 143 -15.94 4.40 -24.12
N PRO A 144 -16.76 5.46 -24.05
CA PRO A 144 -16.52 6.69 -24.83
C PRO A 144 -15.10 7.19 -24.65
N THR A 145 -14.52 7.77 -25.72
CA THR A 145 -13.16 8.34 -25.69
C THR A 145 -13.07 9.76 -25.15
N ASP A 146 -14.20 10.46 -25.11
CA ASP A 146 -14.27 11.82 -24.54
C ASP A 146 -13.94 11.78 -23.03
N ILE A 147 -13.12 12.72 -22.58
CA ILE A 147 -12.67 12.84 -21.19
C ILE A 147 -13.62 13.75 -20.40
N ASN A 148 -13.96 13.38 -19.17
CA ASN A 148 -14.83 14.16 -18.29
C ASN A 148 -16.18 14.48 -18.94
N LYS A 149 -16.72 13.53 -19.69
CA LYS A 149 -18.01 13.65 -20.37
C LYS A 149 -19.02 12.67 -19.81
N THR A 150 -20.21 13.19 -19.58
CA THR A 150 -21.37 12.37 -19.22
C THR A 150 -22.03 11.81 -20.48
N PHE A 151 -22.36 10.55 -20.44
CA PHE A 151 -23.21 9.88 -21.43
C PHE A 151 -24.42 9.26 -20.75
N PHE A 152 -25.43 8.97 -21.52
CA PHE A 152 -26.69 8.44 -21.05
C PHE A 152 -26.98 7.11 -21.73
N VAL A 153 -27.60 6.19 -20.99
CA VAL A 153 -28.11 4.96 -21.57
C VAL A 153 -29.61 4.93 -21.38
N ARG A 154 -30.33 4.97 -22.48
CA ARG A 154 -31.78 4.86 -22.53
C ARG A 154 -32.14 3.39 -22.47
N ILE A 155 -33.03 3.01 -21.58
CA ILE A 155 -33.45 1.63 -21.35
C ILE A 155 -34.94 1.52 -21.71
N ALA A 156 -35.31 0.49 -22.45
CA ALA A 156 -36.71 0.18 -22.72
C ALA A 156 -36.97 -1.32 -22.72
N SER A 157 -38.04 -1.76 -22.09
CA SER A 157 -38.50 -3.15 -22.12
C SER A 157 -39.60 -3.35 -23.17
N PHE A 158 -39.63 -4.54 -23.79
CA PHE A 158 -40.56 -4.89 -24.86
C PHE A 158 -41.17 -6.26 -24.62
N GLY A 159 -42.41 -6.44 -25.02
CA GLY A 159 -43.06 -7.74 -25.07
C GLY A 159 -42.58 -8.60 -26.25
N THR A 160 -41.97 -7.99 -27.27
CA THR A 160 -41.39 -8.67 -28.42
C THR A 160 -39.94 -9.07 -28.17
N PHE A 161 -39.42 -10.07 -28.88
CA PHE A 161 -38.03 -10.52 -28.73
C PHE A 161 -37.04 -9.70 -29.56
N ASP A 162 -37.49 -8.95 -30.55
CA ASP A 162 -36.71 -8.09 -31.46
C ASP A 162 -36.66 -6.62 -31.02
N ALA A 163 -37.12 -6.30 -29.79
CA ALA A 163 -37.22 -4.97 -29.25
C ALA A 163 -37.96 -3.95 -30.11
N THR A 164 -39.00 -4.44 -30.85
CA THR A 164 -39.84 -3.60 -31.71
C THR A 164 -41.23 -3.38 -31.11
N GLY A 165 -41.96 -2.37 -31.63
CA GLY A 165 -43.30 -2.03 -31.18
C GLY A 165 -43.35 -1.08 -29.97
N ALA A 166 -44.44 -1.11 -29.24
CA ALA A 166 -44.62 -0.29 -28.07
C ALA A 166 -43.80 -0.84 -26.88
N SER A 167 -42.98 0.01 -26.29
CA SER A 167 -42.25 -0.35 -25.05
C SER A 167 -43.20 -0.40 -23.85
N THR A 168 -42.98 -1.38 -22.98
CA THR A 168 -43.72 -1.56 -21.71
C THR A 168 -43.27 -0.55 -20.67
N ASP A 169 -41.97 -0.48 -20.43
CA ASP A 169 -41.33 0.43 -19.45
C ASP A 169 -40.15 1.15 -20.10
N LYS A 170 -39.87 2.38 -19.67
CA LYS A 170 -38.78 3.23 -20.15
C LYS A 170 -38.00 3.89 -19.03
N GLY A 171 -36.76 4.19 -19.26
CA GLY A 171 -35.94 4.97 -18.34
C GLY A 171 -34.58 5.32 -18.91
N THR A 172 -33.85 6.20 -18.24
CA THR A 172 -32.51 6.61 -18.64
C THR A 172 -31.60 6.64 -17.43
N VAL A 173 -30.40 6.10 -17.58
CA VAL A 173 -29.29 6.20 -16.60
C VAL A 173 -28.16 7.03 -17.18
N ALA A 174 -27.32 7.58 -16.32
CA ALA A 174 -26.14 8.35 -16.72
C ALA A 174 -24.86 7.74 -16.11
N ALA A 175 -23.77 7.89 -16.84
CA ALA A 175 -22.42 7.64 -16.34
C ALA A 175 -21.46 8.64 -16.97
N SER A 176 -20.28 8.78 -16.41
CA SER A 176 -19.24 9.68 -16.95
C SER A 176 -17.92 8.96 -17.08
N THR A 177 -17.20 9.28 -18.15
CA THR A 177 -15.80 8.95 -18.30
C THR A 177 -14.96 9.99 -17.56
N THR A 178 -13.86 9.54 -16.96
CA THR A 178 -12.92 10.41 -16.21
C THR A 178 -11.51 9.86 -16.32
N ASN A 179 -10.53 10.76 -16.26
CA ASN A 179 -9.13 10.35 -16.18
C ASN A 179 -8.80 9.73 -14.81
N ALA A 180 -7.76 8.89 -14.82
CA ALA A 180 -7.08 8.51 -13.57
C ALA A 180 -6.36 9.73 -12.99
N ILE A 181 -6.24 9.75 -11.68
CA ILE A 181 -5.37 10.68 -10.96
C ILE A 181 -4.14 9.89 -10.56
N ASP A 182 -2.98 10.23 -11.13
CA ASP A 182 -1.71 9.63 -10.78
C ASP A 182 -1.10 10.41 -9.62
N LEU A 183 -0.79 9.70 -8.53
CA LEU A 183 -0.06 10.25 -7.40
C LEU A 183 1.33 9.63 -7.39
N SER A 184 2.35 10.48 -7.32
CA SER A 184 3.74 10.08 -7.16
C SER A 184 4.34 10.77 -5.94
N GLY A 185 5.26 10.07 -5.29
CA GLY A 185 6.03 10.59 -4.18
C GLY A 185 7.46 10.06 -4.24
N VAL A 186 8.42 10.83 -3.72
CA VAL A 186 9.81 10.42 -3.62
C VAL A 186 10.14 10.32 -2.13
N MET A 187 10.66 9.16 -1.71
CA MET A 187 11.26 8.98 -0.39
C MET A 187 12.76 9.26 -0.52
N PRO A 188 13.31 10.33 0.10
CA PRO A 188 14.73 10.62 0.04
C PRO A 188 15.53 9.56 0.82
N GLU A 189 16.77 9.38 0.43
CA GLU A 189 17.76 8.59 1.18
C GLU A 189 18.00 9.22 2.55
N SER A 190 18.11 8.41 3.59
CA SER A 190 18.33 8.88 4.95
C SER A 190 19.26 7.97 5.73
N LEU A 191 20.17 8.60 6.46
CA LEU A 191 20.98 8.00 7.51
C LEU A 191 20.90 8.90 8.75
N VAL A 192 20.61 8.32 9.91
CA VAL A 192 20.82 8.96 11.19
C VAL A 192 21.90 8.16 11.91
N PHE A 193 22.95 8.84 12.36
CA PHE A 193 24.01 8.25 13.14
C PHE A 193 24.58 9.26 14.12
N CYS A 194 24.74 8.84 15.35
CA CYS A 194 25.41 9.64 16.38
C CYS A 194 26.09 8.74 17.42
N THR A 195 27.04 9.33 18.13
CA THR A 195 27.75 8.71 19.26
C THR A 195 27.73 9.64 20.46
N GLY A 196 27.79 9.08 21.66
CA GLY A 196 27.84 9.83 22.89
C GLY A 196 28.13 8.92 24.08
N LYS A 197 28.36 9.52 25.25
CA LYS A 197 28.44 8.76 26.50
C LYS A 197 27.11 8.06 26.78
N THR A 198 26.01 8.75 26.55
CA THR A 198 24.65 8.24 26.58
C THR A 198 23.82 8.90 25.47
N ILE A 199 22.78 8.22 24.98
CA ILE A 199 21.80 8.73 24.01
C ILE A 199 20.42 8.45 24.59
N GLY A 200 19.60 9.49 24.75
CA GLY A 200 18.23 9.38 25.25
C GLY A 200 17.24 8.92 24.18
N LEU A 201 16.02 8.62 24.63
CA LEU A 201 14.88 8.31 23.77
C LEU A 201 13.88 9.46 23.79
N THR A 202 13.39 9.88 22.65
CA THR A 202 12.23 10.78 22.51
C THR A 202 11.08 9.99 21.89
N ALA A 203 9.95 9.93 22.60
CA ALA A 203 8.79 9.10 22.21
C ALA A 203 9.13 7.62 21.92
N GLY A 204 10.13 7.06 22.61
CA GLY A 204 10.57 5.67 22.46
C GLY A 204 11.50 5.43 21.27
N VAL A 205 12.02 6.48 20.63
CA VAL A 205 12.98 6.41 19.53
C VAL A 205 14.30 7.07 19.95
N PRO A 206 15.48 6.49 19.64
CA PRO A 206 16.77 7.11 19.89
C PRO A 206 16.87 8.51 19.29
N ASP A 207 17.26 9.48 20.12
CA ASP A 207 17.31 10.89 19.73
C ASP A 207 18.74 11.43 19.83
N CYS A 208 19.38 11.61 18.69
CA CYS A 208 20.75 12.12 18.59
C CYS A 208 20.94 13.52 19.19
N THR A 209 19.88 14.33 19.33
CA THR A 209 19.96 15.65 19.96
C THR A 209 20.18 15.57 21.47
N THR A 210 19.94 14.40 22.06
CA THR A 210 20.14 14.13 23.49
C THR A 210 21.49 13.50 23.80
N ALA A 211 22.36 13.31 22.81
CA ALA A 211 23.65 12.66 22.99
C ALA A 211 24.54 13.45 23.96
N ASP A 212 25.01 12.79 25.02
CA ASP A 212 25.99 13.36 25.93
C ASP A 212 27.38 13.29 25.29
N LEU A 213 27.91 14.44 24.88
CA LEU A 213 29.21 14.58 24.20
C LEU A 213 30.42 14.69 25.16
N ASN A 214 30.22 14.50 26.47
CA ASN A 214 31.30 14.53 27.42
C ASN A 214 32.28 13.35 27.21
N ALA A 215 33.54 13.59 27.59
CA ALA A 215 34.56 12.56 27.52
C ALA A 215 34.20 11.35 28.39
N ILE A 216 34.52 10.17 27.88
CA ILE A 216 34.29 8.90 28.55
C ILE A 216 35.54 8.63 29.41
N THR A 217 35.35 8.27 30.66
CA THR A 217 36.43 7.91 31.58
C THR A 217 36.20 6.50 32.10
N PHE A 218 37.27 5.79 32.41
CA PHE A 218 37.21 4.50 33.10
C PHE A 218 36.80 4.62 34.57
N ASN A 219 36.72 5.84 35.11
CA ASN A 219 36.32 6.19 36.49
C ASN A 219 37.10 5.47 37.59
N GLN A 220 38.26 4.91 37.27
CA GLN A 220 39.17 4.25 38.21
C GLN A 220 40.63 4.39 37.76
N LEU A 221 41.54 4.26 38.73
CA LEU A 221 42.96 4.12 38.43
C LEU A 221 43.22 2.75 37.83
N PHE A 222 44.06 2.68 36.81
CA PHE A 222 44.49 1.37 36.24
C PHE A 222 45.32 0.62 37.25
N SER A 223 44.99 -0.66 37.40
CA SER A 223 45.64 -1.56 38.36
C SER A 223 45.92 -2.91 37.69
N PRO A 224 47.07 -3.56 38.04
CA PRO A 224 47.37 -4.89 37.48
C PRO A 224 46.48 -6.01 38.04
N VAL A 225 45.67 -5.73 39.07
CA VAL A 225 44.79 -6.72 39.70
C VAL A 225 43.30 -6.50 39.35
N ASP A 226 43.00 -5.47 38.58
CA ASP A 226 41.63 -5.09 38.21
C ASP A 226 41.52 -4.77 36.72
N THR A 227 40.35 -5.01 36.13
CA THR A 227 40.01 -4.52 34.81
C THR A 227 39.25 -3.20 34.90
N ALA A 228 39.79 -2.16 34.27
CA ALA A 228 39.09 -0.93 34.10
C ALA A 228 38.06 -1.04 32.96
N SER A 229 36.86 -0.57 33.20
CA SER A 229 35.79 -0.60 32.21
C SER A 229 35.11 0.76 32.03
N ALA A 230 34.60 1.00 30.82
CA ALA A 230 33.84 2.18 30.46
C ALA A 230 32.81 1.86 29.39
N THR A 231 31.81 2.69 29.22
CA THR A 231 30.79 2.51 28.14
C THR A 231 30.54 3.79 27.37
N SER A 232 30.18 3.65 26.11
CA SER A 232 29.59 4.69 25.28
C SER A 232 28.39 4.13 24.52
N GLN A 233 27.66 5.00 23.85
CA GLN A 233 26.52 4.60 23.02
C GLN A 233 26.68 5.13 21.59
N MET A 234 26.12 4.38 20.65
CA MET A 234 25.89 4.77 19.26
C MET A 234 24.44 4.55 18.92
N ALA A 235 23.84 5.46 18.16
CA ALA A 235 22.53 5.24 17.55
C ALA A 235 22.65 5.27 16.04
N ALA A 236 21.95 4.34 15.36
CA ALA A 236 21.96 4.25 13.90
C ALA A 236 20.59 3.88 13.36
N SER A 237 20.21 4.49 12.24
CA SER A 237 19.05 4.10 11.40
C SER A 237 19.29 4.46 9.96
N THR A 238 18.67 3.73 9.03
CA THR A 238 18.74 4.03 7.60
C THR A 238 17.56 3.43 6.86
N ASN A 239 17.12 4.08 5.77
CA ASN A 239 16.22 3.50 4.79
C ASN A 239 16.96 2.87 3.60
N ALA A 240 18.29 2.78 3.65
CA ALA A 240 19.10 2.14 2.62
C ALA A 240 18.73 0.66 2.46
N GLY A 241 18.44 0.23 1.24
CA GLY A 241 18.02 -1.15 0.93
C GLY A 241 19.08 -2.20 1.28
N SER A 242 20.36 -1.85 1.27
CA SER A 242 21.49 -2.69 1.69
C SER A 242 22.06 -2.29 3.06
N GLY A 243 21.27 -1.53 3.86
CA GLY A 243 21.59 -1.24 5.24
C GLY A 243 22.80 -0.35 5.47
N TYR A 244 23.46 -0.53 6.61
CA TYR A 244 24.68 0.21 6.99
C TYR A 244 25.73 -0.72 7.61
N SER A 245 26.96 -0.24 7.64
CA SER A 245 28.07 -0.80 8.44
C SER A 245 28.71 0.29 9.29
N ILE A 246 29.10 -0.04 10.52
CA ILE A 246 29.78 0.87 11.45
C ILE A 246 31.19 0.36 11.68
N THR A 247 32.20 1.22 11.42
CA THR A 247 33.61 0.95 11.68
C THR A 247 34.13 1.81 12.86
N VAL A 248 35.12 1.30 13.59
CA VAL A 248 35.85 2.04 14.63
C VAL A 248 37.23 2.38 14.13
N ASN A 249 37.68 3.64 14.34
CA ASN A 249 39.00 4.11 13.94
C ASN A 249 39.68 4.86 15.09
N GLY A 250 40.97 4.74 15.18
CA GLY A 250 41.80 5.49 16.13
C GLY A 250 42.91 4.63 16.75
N PRO A 251 43.90 5.26 17.42
CA PRO A 251 44.95 4.54 18.11
C PRO A 251 44.41 3.84 19.37
N THR A 252 45.18 2.88 19.89
CA THR A 252 44.99 2.34 21.24
C THR A 252 45.28 3.40 22.33
N LEU A 253 45.06 3.08 23.60
CA LEU A 253 45.34 3.95 24.72
C LEU A 253 46.85 4.24 24.84
N THR A 254 47.24 5.55 24.86
CA THR A 254 48.63 5.97 24.88
C THR A 254 48.88 7.04 25.94
N SER A 255 50.09 7.08 26.49
CA SER A 255 50.66 8.10 27.34
C SER A 255 52.07 8.42 26.91
N GLY A 256 52.25 9.49 26.11
CA GLY A 256 53.53 9.73 25.43
C GLY A 256 53.90 8.57 24.50
N SER A 257 55.04 7.97 24.69
CA SER A 257 55.50 6.78 23.94
C SER A 257 54.99 5.46 24.51
N ASN A 258 54.33 5.45 25.65
CA ASN A 258 53.83 4.25 26.29
C ASN A 258 52.45 3.89 25.76
N THR A 259 52.21 2.61 25.52
CA THR A 259 50.92 2.11 24.96
C THR A 259 50.35 1.00 25.82
N ILE A 260 49.01 0.94 25.90
CA ILE A 260 48.29 -0.27 26.29
C ILE A 260 47.98 -1.02 24.98
N LEU A 261 48.40 -2.29 24.91
CA LEU A 261 48.31 -3.04 23.65
C LEU A 261 46.85 -3.30 23.21
N PRO A 262 46.53 -3.12 21.94
CA PRO A 262 45.19 -3.45 21.43
C PRO A 262 45.00 -4.97 21.37
N MET A 263 43.79 -5.43 21.60
CA MET A 263 43.37 -6.83 21.46
C MET A 263 43.04 -7.14 20.01
N ASN A 264 44.07 -7.43 19.18
CA ASN A 264 43.90 -7.71 17.75
C ASN A 264 43.14 -9.03 17.44
N VAL A 265 42.97 -9.86 18.43
CA VAL A 265 42.21 -11.11 18.38
C VAL A 265 41.21 -11.06 19.53
N ALA A 266 39.98 -11.48 19.24
CA ALA A 266 38.92 -11.57 20.23
C ALA A 266 39.32 -12.52 21.37
N ALA A 267 39.38 -12.02 22.58
CA ALA A 267 39.78 -12.75 23.77
C ALA A 267 39.12 -12.21 25.04
N THR A 268 39.19 -12.97 26.12
CA THR A 268 38.70 -12.57 27.43
C THR A 268 39.63 -11.54 28.09
N SER A 269 39.08 -10.73 28.97
CA SER A 269 39.82 -9.83 29.85
C SER A 269 40.76 -10.65 30.77
N THR A 270 42.03 -10.22 30.92
CA THR A 270 43.02 -10.86 31.77
C THR A 270 43.79 -9.81 32.57
N HIS A 271 43.72 -9.90 33.89
CA HIS A 271 44.40 -8.97 34.78
C HIS A 271 45.94 -9.14 34.66
N GLY A 272 46.67 -8.06 34.87
CA GLY A 272 48.13 -8.08 34.83
C GLY A 272 48.76 -8.18 33.43
N VAL A 273 47.94 -8.12 32.39
CA VAL A 273 48.35 -8.13 30.97
C VAL A 273 47.97 -6.78 30.33
N SER A 274 48.78 -6.33 29.36
CA SER A 274 48.43 -5.10 28.60
C SER A 274 47.36 -5.42 27.58
N GLN A 275 46.13 -4.90 27.76
CA GLN A 275 44.99 -5.16 26.90
C GLN A 275 44.10 -3.91 26.82
N PHE A 276 43.75 -3.49 25.61
CA PHE A 276 42.66 -2.58 25.28
C PHE A 276 41.75 -3.23 24.26
N GLY A 277 40.49 -3.32 24.59
CA GLY A 277 39.48 -3.93 23.71
C GLY A 277 38.09 -3.38 23.95
N LEU A 278 37.19 -3.69 23.03
CA LEU A 278 35.77 -3.35 23.13
C LEU A 278 34.88 -4.50 22.66
N ASN A 279 33.64 -4.51 23.10
CA ASN A 279 32.57 -5.30 22.52
C ASN A 279 31.23 -4.53 22.59
N LEU A 280 30.18 -5.08 21.98
CA LEU A 280 28.84 -4.48 21.95
C LEU A 280 27.83 -5.39 22.66
N ARG A 281 28.25 -5.95 23.80
CA ARG A 281 27.43 -6.89 24.59
C ARG A 281 27.37 -6.46 26.06
N ALA A 282 26.37 -6.99 26.75
CA ALA A 282 26.34 -6.96 28.20
C ALA A 282 27.44 -7.87 28.76
N ASN A 283 28.22 -7.36 29.72
CA ASN A 283 29.35 -8.06 30.37
C ASN A 283 29.14 -8.10 31.88
N THR A 284 29.63 -9.13 32.53
CA THR A 284 29.43 -9.37 33.97
C THR A 284 30.72 -9.55 34.75
N THR A 285 31.84 -9.82 34.07
CA THR A 285 33.13 -10.21 34.69
C THR A 285 34.17 -9.11 34.76
N THR A 286 33.77 -7.89 35.08
CA THR A 286 34.74 -6.86 35.45
C THR A 286 35.09 -6.95 36.93
N THR A 287 36.28 -6.54 37.31
CA THR A 287 36.61 -6.34 38.72
C THR A 287 36.29 -4.90 39.09
N PRO A 288 35.54 -4.67 40.16
CA PRO A 288 35.08 -5.61 41.18
C PRO A 288 33.74 -6.35 40.86
N GLY A 289 33.54 -6.84 39.64
CA GLY A 289 32.42 -7.70 39.35
C GLY A 289 31.06 -7.02 39.09
N LEU A 290 31.05 -5.74 38.74
CA LEU A 290 29.85 -5.02 38.38
C LEU A 290 29.51 -5.24 36.90
N PRO A 291 28.23 -5.52 36.56
CA PRO A 291 27.79 -5.58 35.19
C PRO A 291 28.03 -4.25 34.46
N PHE A 292 28.45 -4.32 33.20
CA PHE A 292 28.57 -3.14 32.34
C PHE A 292 28.24 -3.47 30.88
N GLY A 293 27.85 -2.44 30.14
CA GLY A 293 27.35 -2.60 28.80
C GLY A 293 25.92 -3.12 28.74
N THR A 294 25.38 -3.18 27.55
CA THR A 294 24.01 -3.66 27.28
C THR A 294 23.99 -4.29 25.89
N ASP A 295 23.26 -5.37 25.72
CA ASP A 295 23.00 -5.92 24.39
C ASP A 295 22.15 -4.95 23.57
N VAL A 296 22.44 -4.87 22.29
CA VAL A 296 21.53 -4.16 21.38
C VAL A 296 20.19 -4.89 21.34
N ALA A 297 19.12 -4.14 21.46
CA ALA A 297 17.76 -4.68 21.49
C ALA A 297 16.80 -3.73 20.77
N PRO A 298 15.66 -4.23 20.27
CA PRO A 298 14.61 -3.38 19.73
C PRO A 298 14.15 -2.33 20.74
N VAL A 299 14.03 -1.07 20.33
CA VAL A 299 13.36 -0.04 21.12
C VAL A 299 11.83 -0.12 20.96
N SER A 300 11.09 0.50 21.87
CA SER A 300 9.63 0.29 21.99
C SER A 300 8.81 0.59 20.73
N ASN A 301 9.26 1.51 19.89
CA ASN A 301 8.55 1.89 18.64
C ASN A 301 9.18 1.31 17.38
N THR A 302 10.02 0.28 17.51
CA THR A 302 10.69 -0.36 16.38
C THR A 302 9.78 -1.39 15.75
N THR A 303 9.55 -1.29 14.44
CA THR A 303 8.85 -2.30 13.62
C THR A 303 9.81 -3.06 12.72
N ASN A 304 10.98 -2.49 12.41
CA ASN A 304 12.00 -3.08 11.56
C ASN A 304 13.36 -3.03 12.27
N TYR A 305 13.72 -4.13 12.92
CA TYR A 305 14.95 -4.27 13.70
C TYR A 305 15.98 -5.11 12.96
N ARG A 306 17.16 -4.53 12.67
CA ARG A 306 18.27 -5.23 12.00
C ARG A 306 19.66 -4.95 12.59
N ALA A 307 19.72 -4.19 13.67
CA ALA A 307 20.99 -3.84 14.30
C ALA A 307 21.69 -5.08 14.87
N LYS A 308 22.95 -5.31 14.49
CA LYS A 308 23.73 -6.48 14.88
C LYS A 308 25.19 -6.14 15.12
N PRO A 309 25.77 -6.52 16.29
CA PRO A 309 27.20 -6.57 16.48
C PRO A 309 27.86 -7.60 15.57
N LEU A 310 29.03 -7.29 15.02
CA LEU A 310 29.79 -8.22 14.15
C LEU A 310 30.66 -9.18 14.96
N ALA A 311 31.09 -10.26 14.27
CA ALA A 311 31.91 -11.32 14.88
C ALA A 311 33.17 -10.76 15.53
N GLY A 312 33.44 -11.19 16.76
CA GLY A 312 34.51 -10.69 17.62
C GLY A 312 34.11 -9.53 18.51
N TYR A 313 32.93 -8.88 18.25
CA TYR A 313 32.32 -7.84 19.06
C TYR A 313 30.94 -8.25 19.59
N ASP A 314 30.47 -9.41 19.21
CA ASP A 314 29.13 -9.96 19.44
C ASP A 314 29.08 -11.01 20.57
N THR A 315 30.16 -11.25 21.25
CA THR A 315 30.25 -12.27 22.33
C THR A 315 30.52 -11.60 23.67
N ALA A 316 29.67 -11.86 24.65
CA ALA A 316 29.85 -11.39 26.01
C ALA A 316 31.21 -11.84 26.58
N GLU A 317 31.84 -11.00 27.41
CA GLU A 317 33.16 -11.23 28.05
C GLU A 317 34.35 -11.42 27.06
N THR A 318 34.08 -11.20 25.76
CA THR A 318 35.12 -11.31 24.72
C THR A 318 35.31 -9.96 24.06
N PHE A 319 36.55 -9.46 24.06
CA PHE A 319 36.88 -8.11 23.61
C PHE A 319 37.89 -8.14 22.48
N LYS A 320 37.78 -7.22 21.55
CA LYS A 320 38.66 -7.04 20.40
C LYS A 320 38.84 -5.56 20.11
N TYR A 321 39.96 -5.16 19.58
CA TYR A 321 40.16 -3.83 19.02
C TYR A 321 41.17 -3.87 17.88
N ILE A 322 40.71 -3.46 16.68
CA ILE A 322 41.51 -3.23 15.50
C ILE A 322 41.08 -1.89 14.90
N ASP A 323 42.07 -1.04 14.61
CA ASP A 323 41.81 0.23 13.92
C ASP A 323 41.24 -0.02 12.53
N GLY A 324 40.12 0.62 12.19
CA GLY A 324 39.42 0.46 10.91
C GLY A 324 38.51 -0.77 10.82
N ASP A 325 38.35 -1.54 11.90
CA ASP A 325 37.53 -2.76 11.85
C ASP A 325 36.03 -2.45 11.88
N PRO A 326 35.20 -3.15 11.10
CA PRO A 326 33.75 -3.07 11.24
C PRO A 326 33.31 -3.76 12.54
N VAL A 327 32.49 -3.05 13.33
CA VAL A 327 32.05 -3.52 14.66
C VAL A 327 30.59 -3.88 14.72
N ALA A 328 29.77 -3.28 13.85
CA ALA A 328 28.33 -3.52 13.79
C ALA A 328 27.76 -3.25 12.39
N ASP A 329 26.63 -3.84 12.08
CA ASP A 329 25.87 -3.58 10.86
C ASP A 329 24.35 -3.76 11.07
N SER A 330 23.58 -3.63 9.97
CA SER A 330 22.15 -3.86 9.95
C SER A 330 21.77 -5.20 9.32
N SER A 331 22.44 -6.29 9.69
CA SER A 331 22.23 -7.64 9.14
C SER A 331 21.52 -8.61 10.09
N ASP A 332 20.89 -8.14 11.16
CA ASP A 332 20.10 -9.03 12.01
C ASP A 332 18.95 -9.66 11.18
N GLY A 333 18.76 -10.98 11.35
CA GLY A 333 17.88 -11.76 10.46
C GLY A 333 18.56 -12.28 9.18
N GLY A 334 19.89 -12.08 9.01
CA GLY A 334 20.72 -12.75 8.00
C GLY A 334 21.05 -11.96 6.74
N THR A 335 20.40 -10.82 6.48
CA THR A 335 20.71 -9.94 5.33
C THR A 335 20.74 -8.47 5.77
N LEU A 336 21.66 -7.70 5.18
CA LEU A 336 21.70 -6.26 5.32
C LEU A 336 20.37 -5.64 4.84
N GLY A 337 19.91 -4.56 5.49
CA GLY A 337 18.70 -3.89 5.08
C GLY A 337 18.38 -2.63 5.87
N ALA A 338 17.37 -1.92 5.43
CA ALA A 338 16.81 -0.77 6.13
C ALA A 338 16.42 -1.14 7.57
N THR A 339 16.64 -0.23 8.49
CA THR A 339 16.34 -0.46 9.92
C THR A 339 15.94 0.82 10.61
N ASP A 340 14.99 0.69 11.54
CA ASP A 340 14.65 1.74 12.48
C ASP A 340 15.83 2.02 13.44
N ALA A 341 15.80 3.16 14.11
CA ALA A 341 16.88 3.59 15.01
C ALA A 341 17.05 2.61 16.18
N GLN A 342 18.30 2.19 16.39
CA GLN A 342 18.71 1.31 17.48
C GLN A 342 19.86 1.94 18.25
N ILE A 343 19.99 1.59 19.54
CA ILE A 343 21.12 1.98 20.38
C ILE A 343 22.04 0.79 20.57
N TYR A 344 23.29 0.96 20.21
CA TYR A 344 24.39 0.09 20.60
C TYR A 344 25.07 0.65 21.85
N THR A 345 25.36 -0.18 22.82
CA THR A 345 26.25 0.15 23.92
C THR A 345 27.61 -0.47 23.65
N VAL A 346 28.63 0.36 23.52
CA VAL A 346 30.01 -0.08 23.35
C VAL A 346 30.63 -0.20 24.74
N SER A 347 31.13 -1.37 25.05
CA SER A 347 31.81 -1.69 26.29
C SER A 347 33.31 -1.73 26.06
N TYR A 348 34.07 -0.93 26.80
CA TYR A 348 35.54 -0.85 26.71
C TYR A 348 36.18 -1.48 27.94
N ILE A 349 37.32 -2.16 27.76
CA ILE A 349 38.19 -2.61 28.83
C ILE A 349 39.61 -2.12 28.64
N ALA A 350 40.28 -1.90 29.78
CA ALA A 350 41.72 -1.67 29.82
C ALA A 350 42.34 -2.47 30.98
N ASN A 351 43.32 -3.30 30.65
CA ASN A 351 44.17 -4.01 31.62
C ASN A 351 45.61 -3.57 31.47
N VAL A 352 46.34 -3.52 32.57
CA VAL A 352 47.75 -3.12 32.60
C VAL A 352 48.60 -4.11 33.39
N PRO A 353 49.86 -4.41 32.95
CA PRO A 353 50.81 -5.16 33.76
C PRO A 353 51.35 -4.27 34.89
N GLY A 354 51.90 -4.88 35.94
CA GLY A 354 52.54 -4.15 37.05
C GLY A 354 53.75 -3.31 36.63
N SER A 355 54.29 -3.51 35.45
CA SER A 355 55.40 -2.75 34.86
C SER A 355 54.92 -1.59 33.95
N GLN A 356 53.62 -1.34 33.82
CA GLN A 356 53.12 -0.27 32.99
C GLN A 356 53.56 1.09 33.52
N PRO A 357 54.23 1.95 32.71
CA PRO A 357 54.67 3.24 33.17
C PRO A 357 53.50 4.11 33.64
N ALA A 358 53.74 4.88 34.72
CA ALA A 358 52.76 5.83 35.25
C ALA A 358 52.49 6.96 34.22
N GLY A 359 51.21 7.36 34.08
CA GLY A 359 50.81 8.42 33.17
C GLY A 359 49.31 8.44 32.97
N THR A 360 48.82 9.47 32.26
CA THR A 360 47.46 9.52 31.79
C THR A 360 47.37 8.89 30.42
N TYR A 361 46.71 7.76 30.33
CA TYR A 361 46.48 7.06 29.06
C TYR A 361 45.16 7.50 28.45
N SER A 362 45.21 7.95 27.22
CA SER A 362 44.04 8.42 26.47
C SER A 362 44.05 7.92 25.03
N THR A 363 42.89 7.91 24.42
CA THR A 363 42.70 7.70 22.99
C THR A 363 41.52 8.51 22.49
N THR A 364 41.49 8.79 21.20
CA THR A 364 40.31 9.33 20.50
C THR A 364 39.87 8.28 19.48
N LEU A 365 38.66 7.76 19.66
CA LEU A 365 38.05 6.81 18.76
C LEU A 365 36.97 7.52 17.94
N THR A 366 36.97 7.27 16.64
CA THR A 366 35.95 7.76 15.69
C THR A 366 35.16 6.58 15.16
N TYR A 367 33.85 6.66 15.24
CA TYR A 367 32.95 5.70 14.64
C TYR A 367 32.41 6.28 13.34
N ILE A 368 32.41 5.49 12.27
CA ILE A 368 31.94 5.86 10.94
C ILE A 368 30.81 4.91 10.55
N CYS A 369 29.64 5.45 10.27
CA CYS A 369 28.51 4.69 9.76
C CYS A 369 28.35 4.95 8.28
N THR A 370 28.40 3.91 7.46
CA THR A 370 28.33 3.97 6.00
C THR A 370 27.08 3.24 5.52
N PRO A 371 26.06 3.93 5.00
CA PRO A 371 24.90 3.29 4.39
C PRO A 371 25.21 2.82 2.97
N THR A 372 24.43 1.83 2.49
CA THR A 372 24.49 1.34 1.09
C THR A 372 23.07 1.30 0.53
N TYR A 373 22.79 2.23 -0.38
CA TYR A 373 21.46 2.40 -1.02
C TYR A 373 21.28 1.48 -2.23
#